data_6f776e49574bf1f5862dabb451eb87b1
#
_entry.id   6f776e49574bf1f5862dabb451eb87b1
#
_cell.length_a   1.000
_cell.length_b   1.000
_cell.length_c   1.000
_cell.angle_alpha   90.00
_cell.angle_beta   90.00
_cell.angle_gamma   90.00
#
_symmetry.space_group_name_H-M   'P 1'
#
loop_
_entity.id
_entity.type
_entity.pdbx_description
1 polymer ?
#
loop_
_entity_poly.entity_id
_entity_poly.type
_entity_poly.pdbx_seq_one_letter_code
_entity_poly.pdbx_strand_id
1 'polypeptide(L)'
;GQATASGNGVYRMNETQVARPPVFTNNGQGQLYVTAVSRGSPATAPAPAFDGMLANKQLWTPGGQAINGDTFRQGDRIIVALTVAATEMRRTPLIIADLLPAGFEIEAVLRPEDAGANGPYAFLGELAAPNTAEARVDRFIASFDLFDQRRETVAYMVRAVTPGTFTMPGVVAEDMYRPETFARTVSRTITVTKR
;
A
#
# COMPACT_ATOMS: atom_id res chain seq x y z
N GLY A 1 -21.80 -14.84 25.16
CA GLY A 1 -22.22 -16.21 25.48
C GLY A 1 -21.00 -17.04 25.90
N GLN A 2 -21.13 -17.85 26.88
CA GLN A 2 -20.12 -18.86 27.26
C GLN A 2 -20.35 -20.10 26.42
N ALA A 3 -19.33 -20.61 25.77
CA ALA A 3 -19.35 -21.94 25.18
C ALA A 3 -18.42 -22.85 25.98
N THR A 4 -18.89 -23.99 26.38
CA THR A 4 -18.08 -25.01 27.05
C THR A 4 -17.83 -26.14 26.06
N ALA A 5 -16.57 -26.50 25.84
CA ALA A 5 -16.18 -27.62 25.02
C ALA A 5 -15.33 -28.58 25.85
N SER A 6 -15.51 -29.87 25.65
CA SER A 6 -14.64 -30.91 26.19
C SER A 6 -13.95 -31.64 25.03
N GLY A 7 -12.63 -31.77 25.10
CA GLY A 7 -11.82 -32.38 24.05
C GLY A 7 -11.44 -31.37 22.93
N ASN A 8 -11.05 -31.87 21.77
CA ASN A 8 -10.69 -31.03 20.61
C ASN A 8 -11.97 -30.45 19.99
N GLY A 9 -12.03 -29.14 19.85
CA GLY A 9 -13.18 -28.45 19.30
C GLY A 9 -12.83 -27.22 18.49
N VAL A 10 -13.70 -26.84 17.54
CA VAL A 10 -13.61 -25.60 16.79
C VAL A 10 -14.82 -24.74 17.14
N TYR A 11 -14.56 -23.56 17.67
CA TYR A 11 -15.59 -22.57 17.96
C TYR A 11 -15.51 -21.44 16.89
N ARG A 12 -16.62 -21.20 16.20
CA ARG A 12 -16.73 -20.12 15.24
C ARG A 12 -17.48 -18.96 15.86
N MET A 13 -16.87 -17.77 15.81
CA MET A 13 -17.47 -16.53 16.29
C MET A 13 -17.91 -15.69 15.09
N ASN A 14 -19.08 -15.07 15.21
CA ASN A 14 -19.55 -14.07 14.25
C ASN A 14 -19.03 -12.67 14.64
N GLU A 15 -19.31 -11.69 13.79
CA GLU A 15 -18.86 -10.31 13.95
C GLU A 15 -19.25 -9.69 15.30
N THR A 16 -20.47 -9.93 15.78
CA THR A 16 -20.94 -9.42 17.07
C THR A 16 -20.17 -10.04 18.25
N GLN A 17 -19.78 -11.31 18.12
CA GLN A 17 -19.06 -12.05 19.16
C GLN A 17 -17.58 -11.66 19.23
N VAL A 18 -16.97 -11.27 18.12
CA VAL A 18 -15.56 -10.80 18.09
C VAL A 18 -15.40 -9.33 18.49
N ALA A 19 -16.48 -8.58 18.71
CA ALA A 19 -16.44 -7.20 19.21
C ALA A 19 -15.76 -7.06 20.58
N ARG A 20 -15.60 -8.19 21.30
CA ARG A 20 -14.83 -8.27 22.55
C ARG A 20 -13.78 -9.38 22.43
N PRO A 21 -12.58 -9.19 22.98
CA PRO A 21 -11.57 -10.25 22.99
C PRO A 21 -12.14 -11.54 23.62
N PRO A 22 -11.98 -12.71 22.97
CA PRO A 22 -12.41 -13.97 23.57
C PRO A 22 -11.56 -14.30 24.79
N VAL A 23 -12.18 -14.77 25.84
CA VAL A 23 -11.52 -15.25 27.05
C VAL A 23 -11.63 -16.77 27.08
N PHE A 24 -10.49 -17.44 27.19
CA PHE A 24 -10.40 -18.89 27.30
C PHE A 24 -10.04 -19.24 28.75
N THR A 25 -10.85 -20.07 29.38
CA THR A 25 -10.61 -20.56 30.73
C THR A 25 -10.40 -22.04 30.69
N ASN A 26 -9.29 -22.52 31.21
CA ASN A 26 -9.04 -23.94 31.39
C ASN A 26 -9.55 -24.38 32.79
N ASN A 27 -10.64 -25.13 32.83
CA ASN A 27 -11.19 -25.68 34.05
C ASN A 27 -10.71 -27.12 34.32
N GLY A 28 -9.88 -27.68 33.44
CA GLY A 28 -9.32 -29.01 33.57
C GLY A 28 -7.91 -28.98 34.20
N GLN A 29 -7.38 -30.15 34.48
CA GLN A 29 -6.02 -30.32 35.03
C GLN A 29 -4.94 -30.45 33.95
N GLY A 30 -5.32 -30.63 32.69
CA GLY A 30 -4.43 -30.74 31.54
C GLY A 30 -4.10 -29.38 30.92
N GLN A 31 -3.14 -29.37 30.00
CA GLN A 31 -2.81 -28.16 29.25
C GLN A 31 -3.89 -27.88 28.19
N LEU A 32 -4.25 -26.59 28.03
CA LEU A 32 -5.13 -26.09 26.98
C LEU A 32 -4.30 -25.37 25.91
N TYR A 33 -4.37 -25.86 24.67
CA TYR A 33 -3.79 -25.18 23.51
C TYR A 33 -4.91 -24.51 22.73
N VAL A 34 -4.74 -23.22 22.46
CA VAL A 34 -5.72 -22.42 21.74
C VAL A 34 -5.06 -21.78 20.53
N THR A 35 -5.66 -21.96 19.36
CA THR A 35 -5.30 -21.23 18.15
C THR A 35 -6.48 -20.38 17.73
N ALA A 36 -6.30 -19.06 17.66
CA ALA A 36 -7.31 -18.13 17.17
C ALA A 36 -6.95 -17.65 15.77
N VAL A 37 -7.88 -17.76 14.83
CA VAL A 37 -7.72 -17.27 13.45
C VAL A 37 -8.84 -16.28 13.16
N SER A 38 -8.51 -15.05 12.82
CA SER A 38 -9.44 -14.03 12.35
C SER A 38 -9.24 -13.81 10.86
N ARG A 39 -10.32 -13.72 10.09
CA ARG A 39 -10.31 -13.39 8.66
C ARG A 39 -11.37 -12.35 8.38
N GLY A 40 -10.98 -11.29 7.67
CA GLY A 40 -11.91 -10.21 7.32
C GLY A 40 -11.17 -9.04 6.70
N SER A 41 -11.91 -8.09 6.16
CA SER A 41 -11.38 -6.78 5.78
C SER A 41 -11.49 -5.84 6.98
N PRO A 42 -10.46 -5.03 7.26
CA PRO A 42 -10.56 -4.03 8.32
C PRO A 42 -11.64 -3.01 7.96
N ALA A 43 -12.45 -2.62 8.96
CA ALA A 43 -13.48 -1.59 8.79
C ALA A 43 -12.90 -0.19 8.54
N THR A 44 -11.68 0.05 8.97
CA THR A 44 -10.91 1.28 8.74
C THR A 44 -9.58 0.96 8.07
N ALA A 45 -9.09 1.88 7.24
CA ALA A 45 -7.77 1.71 6.64
C ALA A 45 -6.70 1.53 7.73
N PRO A 46 -5.76 0.58 7.55
CA PRO A 46 -4.67 0.40 8.49
C PRO A 46 -3.88 1.70 8.68
N ALA A 47 -3.48 1.99 9.91
CA ALA A 47 -2.62 3.14 10.20
C ALA A 47 -1.28 3.05 9.46
N PRO A 48 -0.64 4.18 9.13
CA PRO A 48 0.72 4.17 8.61
C PRO A 48 1.64 3.47 9.61
N ALA A 49 2.56 2.67 9.09
CA ALA A 49 3.51 1.93 9.90
C ALA A 49 4.75 1.61 9.06
N PHE A 50 5.89 1.45 9.72
CA PHE A 50 7.14 1.07 9.06
C PHE A 50 8.06 0.35 10.04
N ASP A 51 8.83 -0.59 9.51
CA ASP A 51 9.91 -1.26 10.20
C ASP A 51 11.00 -1.60 9.18
N GLY A 52 12.22 -1.09 9.40
CA GLY A 52 13.38 -1.32 8.53
C GLY A 52 13.28 -0.75 7.11
N MET A 53 12.19 -0.04 6.77
CA MET A 53 11.93 0.50 5.45
C MET A 53 11.16 1.82 5.53
N LEU A 54 11.38 2.71 4.57
CA LEU A 54 10.65 3.96 4.40
C LEU A 54 9.97 3.97 3.02
N ALA A 55 8.76 4.49 2.96
CA ALA A 55 8.04 4.70 1.71
C ALA A 55 7.39 6.09 1.67
N ASN A 56 7.30 6.67 0.49
CA ASN A 56 6.60 7.92 0.24
C ASN A 56 5.80 7.84 -1.05
N LYS A 57 4.65 8.48 -1.08
CA LYS A 57 3.79 8.65 -2.25
C LYS A 57 3.55 10.13 -2.46
N GLN A 58 4.04 10.66 -3.58
CA GLN A 58 3.89 12.06 -3.97
C GLN A 58 3.12 12.15 -5.28
N LEU A 59 2.17 13.08 -5.34
CA LEU A 59 1.41 13.37 -6.55
C LEU A 59 1.91 14.64 -7.21
N TRP A 60 1.91 14.64 -8.56
CA TRP A 60 2.37 15.75 -9.37
C TRP A 60 1.42 15.99 -10.54
N THR A 61 1.30 17.25 -10.96
CA THR A 61 0.72 17.54 -12.27
C THR A 61 1.74 17.11 -13.35
N PRO A 62 1.30 16.86 -14.60
CA PRO A 62 2.24 16.63 -15.72
C PRO A 62 3.21 17.80 -15.97
N GLY A 63 2.87 19.00 -15.52
CA GLY A 63 3.72 20.18 -15.59
C GLY A 63 4.70 20.36 -14.43
N GLY A 64 4.83 19.37 -13.52
CA GLY A 64 5.83 19.37 -12.45
C GLY A 64 5.43 20.12 -11.17
N GLN A 65 4.15 20.44 -10.99
CA GLN A 65 3.68 21.04 -9.75
C GLN A 65 3.26 19.95 -8.77
N ALA A 66 3.76 19.99 -7.54
CA ALA A 66 3.35 19.06 -6.48
C ALA A 66 1.87 19.25 -6.12
N ILE A 67 1.13 18.16 -6.04
CA ILE A 67 -0.28 18.17 -5.63
C ILE A 67 -0.35 17.74 -4.17
N ASN A 68 -0.77 18.68 -3.31
CA ASN A 68 -0.98 18.44 -1.87
C ASN A 68 -2.46 18.37 -1.51
N GLY A 69 -3.36 18.68 -2.44
CA GLY A 69 -4.81 18.62 -2.25
C GLY A 69 -5.40 17.24 -2.52
N ASP A 70 -6.66 17.10 -2.12
CA ASP A 70 -7.42 15.86 -2.25
C ASP A 70 -8.59 15.98 -3.24
N THR A 71 -8.62 17.06 -4.05
CA THR A 71 -9.68 17.30 -5.04
C THR A 71 -9.10 17.34 -6.44
N PHE A 72 -9.70 16.58 -7.33
CA PHE A 72 -9.34 16.45 -8.74
C PHE A 72 -10.57 16.72 -9.61
N ARG A 73 -10.36 17.06 -10.87
CA ARG A 73 -11.42 17.16 -11.87
C ARG A 73 -11.41 15.92 -12.74
N GLN A 74 -12.59 15.51 -13.19
CA GLN A 74 -12.69 14.44 -14.18
C GLN A 74 -11.87 14.79 -15.44
N GLY A 75 -10.98 13.88 -15.84
CA GLY A 75 -10.06 14.06 -16.95
C GLY A 75 -8.66 14.53 -16.53
N ASP A 76 -8.46 14.93 -15.28
CA ASP A 76 -7.12 15.31 -14.79
C ASP A 76 -6.16 14.14 -14.88
N ARG A 77 -4.94 14.44 -15.36
CA ARG A 77 -3.80 13.52 -15.36
C ARG A 77 -2.91 13.85 -14.18
N ILE A 78 -2.53 12.83 -13.46
CA ILE A 78 -1.72 12.93 -12.25
C ILE A 78 -0.55 11.95 -12.38
N ILE A 79 0.65 12.40 -12.09
CA ILE A 79 1.81 11.53 -11.94
C ILE A 79 1.91 11.13 -10.49
N VAL A 80 1.99 9.84 -10.25
CA VAL A 80 2.21 9.25 -8.93
C VAL A 80 3.66 8.80 -8.87
N ALA A 81 4.44 9.43 -8.00
CA ALA A 81 5.82 9.05 -7.72
C ALA A 81 5.87 8.29 -6.38
N LEU A 82 6.41 7.09 -6.42
CA LEU A 82 6.59 6.21 -5.28
C LEU A 82 8.08 6.09 -4.99
N THR A 83 8.48 6.53 -3.81
CA THR A 83 9.87 6.45 -3.36
C THR A 83 9.96 5.47 -2.20
N VAL A 84 10.94 4.58 -2.25
CA VAL A 84 11.22 3.61 -1.19
C VAL A 84 12.71 3.63 -0.85
N ALA A 85 13.04 3.39 0.42
CA ALA A 85 14.40 3.24 0.91
C ALA A 85 14.45 2.19 2.03
N ALA A 86 15.45 1.32 2.02
CA ALA A 86 15.76 0.48 3.17
C ALA A 86 16.56 1.29 4.19
N THR A 87 16.36 1.03 5.48
CA THR A 87 17.13 1.71 6.55
C THR A 87 18.39 0.92 6.94
N GLU A 88 18.47 -0.33 6.53
CA GLU A 88 19.61 -1.20 6.79
C GLU A 88 20.59 -1.27 5.62
N MET A 89 21.88 -1.44 5.95
CA MET A 89 22.94 -1.61 4.94
C MET A 89 23.03 -3.07 4.49
N ARG A 90 22.06 -3.49 3.69
CA ARG A 90 22.01 -4.85 3.11
C ARG A 90 21.23 -4.85 1.80
N ARG A 91 21.41 -5.91 1.02
CA ARG A 91 20.51 -6.18 -0.10
C ARG A 91 19.11 -6.52 0.42
N THR A 92 18.12 -5.77 -0.05
CA THR A 92 16.71 -5.94 0.31
C THR A 92 15.89 -6.13 -0.96
N PRO A 93 15.55 -7.39 -1.33
CA PRO A 93 14.60 -7.65 -2.40
C PRO A 93 13.21 -7.22 -1.94
N LEU A 94 12.68 -6.17 -2.52
CA LEU A 94 11.40 -5.61 -2.12
C LEU A 94 10.37 -5.61 -3.24
N ILE A 95 9.12 -5.58 -2.82
CA ILE A 95 7.97 -5.29 -3.66
C ILE A 95 7.29 -4.02 -3.14
N ILE A 96 6.91 -3.13 -4.04
CA ILE A 96 6.06 -1.98 -3.75
C ILE A 96 4.73 -2.18 -4.45
N ALA A 97 3.64 -1.97 -3.71
CA ALA A 97 2.28 -2.07 -4.21
C ALA A 97 1.49 -0.81 -3.87
N ASP A 98 0.91 -0.21 -4.89
CA ASP A 98 0.05 0.95 -4.75
C ASP A 98 -1.33 0.66 -5.34
N LEU A 99 -2.34 0.54 -4.46
CA LEU A 99 -3.72 0.36 -4.85
C LEU A 99 -4.31 1.69 -5.32
N LEU A 100 -5.02 1.65 -6.45
CA LEU A 100 -5.67 2.84 -7.00
C LEU A 100 -6.97 3.15 -6.28
N PRO A 101 -7.32 4.45 -6.15
CA PRO A 101 -8.71 4.84 -5.90
C PRO A 101 -9.61 4.37 -7.05
N ALA A 102 -10.81 3.89 -6.74
CA ALA A 102 -11.73 3.35 -7.75
C ALA A 102 -12.13 4.35 -8.86
N GLY A 103 -11.90 5.64 -8.65
CA GLY A 103 -12.14 6.69 -9.65
C GLY A 103 -10.97 6.99 -10.59
N PHE A 104 -9.88 6.22 -10.53
CA PHE A 104 -8.65 6.44 -11.30
C PHE A 104 -8.31 5.24 -12.18
N GLU A 105 -7.64 5.51 -13.31
CA GLU A 105 -7.10 4.51 -14.23
C GLU A 105 -5.64 4.81 -14.54
N ILE A 106 -4.79 3.79 -14.62
CA ILE A 106 -3.40 3.96 -15.05
C ILE A 106 -3.37 4.15 -16.56
N GLU A 107 -2.74 5.25 -17.02
CA GLU A 107 -2.53 5.52 -18.45
C GLU A 107 -1.15 5.06 -18.93
N ALA A 108 -0.12 5.20 -18.09
CA ALA A 108 1.26 4.85 -18.46
C ALA A 108 2.12 4.55 -17.24
N VAL A 109 3.08 3.66 -17.39
CA VAL A 109 4.22 3.51 -16.46
C VAL A 109 5.36 4.36 -17.01
N LEU A 110 5.95 5.21 -16.18
CA LEU A 110 7.06 6.07 -16.58
C LEU A 110 8.38 5.29 -16.46
N ARG A 111 9.26 5.53 -17.42
CA ARG A 111 10.57 4.91 -17.52
C ARG A 111 11.66 5.89 -17.08
N PRO A 112 12.88 5.43 -16.78
CA PRO A 112 14.00 6.31 -16.47
C PRO A 112 14.23 7.44 -17.48
N GLU A 113 14.10 7.15 -18.79
CA GLU A 113 14.26 8.13 -19.86
C GLU A 113 13.21 9.25 -19.85
N ASP A 114 12.00 8.96 -19.35
CA ASP A 114 10.91 9.96 -19.26
C ASP A 114 11.21 11.03 -18.22
N ALA A 115 12.04 10.73 -17.23
CA ALA A 115 12.46 11.62 -16.14
C ALA A 115 13.96 12.04 -16.25
N GLY A 116 14.66 11.58 -17.26
CA GLY A 116 16.03 12.04 -17.55
C GLY A 116 16.09 13.55 -17.81
N ALA A 117 17.28 14.12 -17.82
CA ALA A 117 17.51 15.57 -17.93
C ALA A 117 16.77 16.27 -19.11
N ASN A 118 16.52 15.53 -20.19
CA ASN A 118 15.78 16.00 -21.37
C ASN A 118 14.40 15.37 -21.48
N GLY A 119 13.97 14.59 -20.50
CA GLY A 119 12.65 13.94 -20.47
C GLY A 119 11.53 14.90 -20.10
N PRO A 120 10.30 14.61 -20.49
CA PRO A 120 9.15 15.46 -20.19
C PRO A 120 8.85 15.61 -18.70
N TYR A 121 9.38 14.71 -17.86
CA TYR A 121 9.15 14.67 -16.41
C TYR A 121 10.47 14.77 -15.62
N ALA A 122 11.44 15.55 -16.12
CA ALA A 122 12.74 15.75 -15.49
C ALA A 122 12.65 16.25 -14.02
N PHE A 123 11.54 16.87 -13.63
CA PHE A 123 11.27 17.30 -12.25
C PHE A 123 11.15 16.14 -11.24
N LEU A 124 10.93 14.91 -11.70
CA LEU A 124 10.89 13.72 -10.83
C LEU A 124 12.29 13.30 -10.38
N GLY A 125 13.34 13.80 -11.04
CA GLY A 125 14.69 13.31 -10.84
C GLY A 125 14.92 11.93 -11.45
N GLU A 126 15.90 11.21 -10.91
CA GLU A 126 16.22 9.88 -11.40
C GLU A 126 15.12 8.87 -11.03
N LEU A 127 14.57 8.19 -12.03
CA LEU A 127 13.67 7.06 -11.83
C LEU A 127 14.46 5.75 -11.91
N ALA A 128 14.12 4.83 -11.05
CA ALA A 128 14.68 3.48 -11.06
C ALA A 128 14.15 2.67 -12.24
N ALA A 129 14.97 1.72 -12.70
CA ALA A 129 14.54 0.63 -13.57
C ALA A 129 14.21 -0.59 -12.67
N PRO A 130 12.95 -0.86 -12.36
CA PRO A 130 12.59 -1.99 -11.50
C PRO A 130 12.85 -3.32 -12.22
N ASN A 131 13.09 -4.39 -11.44
CA ASN A 131 13.20 -5.75 -11.98
C ASN A 131 11.90 -6.16 -12.70
N THR A 132 10.77 -5.72 -12.14
CA THR A 132 9.45 -5.90 -12.72
C THR A 132 8.58 -4.69 -12.37
N ALA A 133 7.82 -4.19 -13.33
CA ALA A 133 6.76 -3.21 -13.12
C ALA A 133 5.49 -3.67 -13.81
N GLU A 134 4.39 -3.67 -13.09
CA GLU A 134 3.09 -4.12 -13.60
C GLU A 134 2.01 -3.10 -13.23
N ALA A 135 1.33 -2.59 -14.25
CA ALA A 135 0.14 -1.77 -14.12
C ALA A 135 -1.10 -2.63 -14.34
N ARG A 136 -1.97 -2.69 -13.34
CA ARG A 136 -3.28 -3.37 -13.41
C ARG A 136 -4.41 -2.36 -13.28
N VAL A 137 -5.64 -2.82 -13.50
CA VAL A 137 -6.83 -1.96 -13.40
C VAL A 137 -6.97 -1.32 -12.01
N ASP A 138 -6.54 -2.03 -10.96
CA ASP A 138 -6.74 -1.66 -9.56
C ASP A 138 -5.45 -1.32 -8.81
N ARG A 139 -4.27 -1.50 -9.43
CA ARG A 139 -2.99 -1.30 -8.74
C ARG A 139 -1.79 -1.14 -9.66
N PHE A 140 -0.77 -0.51 -9.14
CA PHE A 140 0.59 -0.55 -9.66
C PHE A 140 1.47 -1.38 -8.72
N ILE A 141 2.33 -2.23 -9.28
CA ILE A 141 3.29 -3.05 -8.54
C ILE A 141 4.66 -2.90 -9.20
N ALA A 142 5.71 -2.77 -8.39
CA ALA A 142 7.08 -2.86 -8.87
C ALA A 142 7.95 -3.62 -7.88
N SER A 143 8.99 -4.30 -8.38
CA SER A 143 9.97 -5.00 -7.55
C SER A 143 11.39 -4.52 -7.82
N PHE A 144 12.21 -4.49 -6.77
CA PHE A 144 13.57 -4.01 -6.79
C PHE A 144 14.47 -4.88 -5.94
N ASP A 145 15.77 -4.77 -6.21
CA ASP A 145 16.82 -5.11 -5.27
C ASP A 145 17.43 -3.81 -4.73
N LEU A 146 17.05 -3.38 -3.54
CA LEU A 146 17.70 -2.26 -2.88
C LEU A 146 19.06 -2.69 -2.31
N PHE A 147 20.03 -1.80 -2.44
CA PHE A 147 21.37 -1.97 -1.87
C PHE A 147 21.70 -0.75 -0.99
N ASP A 148 22.23 -1.00 0.19
CA ASP A 148 22.93 -0.03 1.03
C ASP A 148 22.17 1.28 1.28
N GLN A 149 20.94 1.24 1.77
CA GLN A 149 20.13 2.41 2.09
C GLN A 149 19.83 3.33 0.87
N ARG A 150 20.02 2.84 -0.34
CA ARG A 150 19.65 3.59 -1.54
C ARG A 150 18.16 3.90 -1.53
N ARG A 151 17.87 5.04 -2.10
CA ARG A 151 16.50 5.47 -2.37
C ARG A 151 16.21 5.21 -3.84
N GLU A 152 15.13 4.49 -4.10
CA GLU A 152 14.66 4.23 -5.44
C GLU A 152 13.27 4.85 -5.63
N THR A 153 13.05 5.43 -6.80
CA THR A 153 11.77 6.05 -7.15
C THR A 153 11.25 5.47 -8.44
N VAL A 154 9.99 5.05 -8.44
CA VAL A 154 9.24 4.72 -9.65
C VAL A 154 8.05 5.64 -9.79
N ALA A 155 7.59 5.83 -11.02
CA ALA A 155 6.44 6.68 -11.26
C ALA A 155 5.53 6.10 -12.34
N TYR A 156 4.27 6.45 -12.25
CA TYR A 156 3.26 6.12 -13.25
C TYR A 156 2.24 7.26 -13.35
N MET A 157 1.55 7.32 -14.48
CA MET A 157 0.52 8.32 -14.75
C MET A 157 -0.84 7.70 -14.60
N VAL A 158 -1.73 8.39 -13.89
CA VAL A 158 -3.15 8.06 -13.79
C VAL A 158 -4.02 9.17 -14.33
N ARG A 159 -5.23 8.81 -14.73
CA ARG A 159 -6.30 9.76 -15.05
C ARG A 159 -7.46 9.58 -14.07
N ALA A 160 -8.00 10.70 -13.59
CA ALA A 160 -9.24 10.73 -12.84
C ALA A 160 -10.42 10.55 -13.80
N VAL A 161 -11.12 9.42 -13.73
CA VAL A 161 -12.15 9.06 -14.73
C VAL A 161 -13.57 9.13 -14.19
N THR A 162 -13.78 8.76 -12.94
CA THR A 162 -15.13 8.67 -12.35
C THR A 162 -15.31 9.73 -11.28
N PRO A 163 -16.31 10.64 -11.41
CA PRO A 163 -16.67 11.57 -10.34
C PRO A 163 -17.17 10.83 -9.10
N GLY A 164 -16.78 11.30 -7.91
CA GLY A 164 -17.17 10.73 -6.64
C GLY A 164 -16.14 10.97 -5.54
N THR A 165 -16.41 10.41 -4.38
CA THR A 165 -15.49 10.43 -3.24
C THR A 165 -14.96 9.00 -3.03
N PHE A 166 -13.65 8.87 -2.96
CA PHE A 166 -12.96 7.58 -2.93
C PHE A 166 -11.88 7.55 -1.85
N THR A 167 -11.56 6.38 -1.36
CA THR A 167 -10.34 6.17 -0.59
C THR A 167 -9.16 6.03 -1.56
N MET A 168 -8.12 6.83 -1.34
CA MET A 168 -6.80 6.64 -1.92
C MET A 168 -5.96 5.87 -0.89
N PRO A 169 -5.70 4.59 -1.09
CA PRO A 169 -4.89 3.81 -0.17
C PRO A 169 -3.46 4.32 -0.06
N GLY A 170 -2.84 4.08 1.09
CA GLY A 170 -1.41 4.26 1.24
C GLY A 170 -0.64 3.23 0.44
N VAL A 171 0.55 3.59 -0.03
CA VAL A 171 1.46 2.64 -0.66
C VAL A 171 2.02 1.68 0.40
N VAL A 172 2.22 0.43 0.00
CA VAL A 172 2.86 -0.60 0.81
C VAL A 172 4.13 -1.04 0.10
N ALA A 173 5.22 -1.09 0.85
CA ALA A 173 6.49 -1.69 0.42
C ALA A 173 6.90 -2.73 1.46
N GLU A 174 7.38 -3.88 1.02
CA GLU A 174 7.80 -4.96 1.92
C GLU A 174 8.99 -5.75 1.35
N ASP A 175 9.83 -6.28 2.23
CA ASP A 175 10.87 -7.24 1.88
C ASP A 175 10.21 -8.58 1.53
N MET A 176 10.47 -9.10 0.33
CA MET A 176 9.82 -10.31 -0.19
C MET A 176 10.11 -11.57 0.63
N TYR A 177 11.19 -11.58 1.42
CA TYR A 177 11.61 -12.71 2.25
C TYR A 177 11.47 -12.45 3.75
N ARG A 178 11.29 -11.18 4.13
CA ARG A 178 11.19 -10.74 5.53
C ARG A 178 10.05 -9.74 5.65
N PRO A 179 8.79 -10.21 5.68
CA PRO A 179 7.60 -9.36 5.67
C PRO A 179 7.46 -8.47 6.92
N GLU A 180 8.26 -8.73 7.97
CA GLU A 180 8.41 -7.84 9.12
C GLU A 180 9.14 -6.54 8.76
N THR A 181 9.94 -6.53 7.68
CA THR A 181 10.57 -5.32 7.14
C THR A 181 9.66 -4.71 6.09
N PHE A 182 8.98 -3.65 6.44
CA PHE A 182 7.97 -3.03 5.59
C PHE A 182 7.77 -1.53 5.84
N ALA A 183 7.09 -0.88 4.92
CA ALA A 183 6.55 0.45 5.10
C ALA A 183 5.14 0.53 4.52
N ARG A 184 4.24 1.23 5.22
CA ARG A 184 2.91 1.56 4.75
C ARG A 184 2.62 3.02 5.03
N THR A 185 2.25 3.78 3.99
CA THR A 185 1.91 5.19 4.13
C THR A 185 0.44 5.39 4.52
N VAL A 186 0.07 6.62 4.80
CA VAL A 186 -1.30 6.98 5.17
C VAL A 186 -2.26 6.82 3.99
N SER A 187 -3.46 6.29 4.26
CA SER A 187 -4.58 6.36 3.34
C SER A 187 -5.34 7.68 3.54
N ARG A 188 -5.89 8.25 2.46
CA ARG A 188 -6.65 9.49 2.52
C ARG A 188 -7.92 9.43 1.68
N THR A 189 -8.87 10.30 1.97
CA THR A 189 -10.07 10.45 1.15
C THR A 189 -9.81 11.50 0.07
N ILE A 190 -10.20 11.19 -1.17
CA ILE A 190 -10.10 12.11 -2.30
C ILE A 190 -11.46 12.31 -2.95
N THR A 191 -11.62 13.42 -3.66
CA THR A 191 -12.85 13.74 -4.41
C THR A 191 -12.50 14.04 -5.85
N VAL A 192 -13.22 13.41 -6.77
CA VAL A 192 -13.21 13.73 -8.20
C VAL A 192 -14.50 14.48 -8.53
N THR A 193 -14.37 15.72 -8.97
CA THR A 193 -15.52 16.54 -9.41
C THR A 193 -15.80 16.33 -10.88
N LYS A 194 -17.04 16.52 -11.30
CA LYS A 194 -17.39 16.53 -12.72
C LYS A 194 -16.66 17.66 -13.45
N ARG A 195 -16.37 17.43 -14.71
CA ARG A 195 -15.82 18.44 -15.62
C ARG A 195 -16.83 19.52 -15.95
#